data_828752f4deaba9c5fc50f881d42708a1
#
_entry.id   828752f4deaba9c5fc50f881d42708a1
#
_cell.length_a   1.000
_cell.length_b   1.000
_cell.length_c   1.000
_cell.angle_alpha   90.00
_cell.angle_beta   90.00
_cell.angle_gamma   90.00
#
_symmetry.space_group_name_H-M   'P 1'
#
loop_
_entity.id
_entity.type
_entity.pdbx_description
1 polymer ?
#
loop_
_entity_poly.entity_id
_entity_poly.type
_entity_poly.pdbx_seq_one_letter_code
_entity_poly.pdbx_strand_id
1 'polypeptide(L)'
;EAQAGFQSIKYINNMREINSSLQSALNVPADDIYQKIISLIEENKNLKKNSNNKKSLTSLVSSEIHEIDDWKLIIEQVDIDNTKDLRSLVDEHKSSNEKACIVVLNVVNNKVAFVCGVTNDLSDSISAKDVVTHLSDLIDGKGGGRTDFAQGAGKTENIGDFVTSIANTVKSLAK
;
A
#
# COMPACT_ATOMS: atom_id res chain seq x y z
N GLU A 1 -33.65 31.86 12.59
CA GLU A 1 -33.21 33.15 13.18
C GLU A 1 -33.56 34.28 12.23
N ALA A 2 -34.25 35.30 12.72
CA ALA A 2 -34.58 36.51 11.95
C ALA A 2 -33.46 37.53 12.13
N GLN A 3 -32.84 37.94 11.03
CA GLN A 3 -31.88 39.04 11.02
C GLN A 3 -32.46 40.22 10.26
N ALA A 4 -32.29 41.41 10.78
CA ALA A 4 -32.81 42.65 10.19
C ALA A 4 -31.73 43.72 10.03
N GLY A 5 -31.92 44.63 9.05
CA GLY A 5 -31.08 45.77 8.81
C GLY A 5 -29.70 45.42 8.21
N PHE A 6 -28.65 46.09 8.69
CA PHE A 6 -27.28 45.97 8.17
C PHE A 6 -26.70 44.55 8.27
N GLN A 7 -27.10 43.79 9.27
CA GLN A 7 -26.65 42.38 9.43
C GLN A 7 -27.21 41.49 8.33
N SER A 8 -28.44 41.70 7.87
CA SER A 8 -29.03 40.97 6.74
C SER A 8 -28.28 41.21 5.44
N ILE A 9 -27.86 42.46 5.19
CA ILE A 9 -27.07 42.81 4.01
C ILE A 9 -25.70 42.11 4.05
N LYS A 10 -25.05 42.13 5.20
CA LYS A 10 -23.76 41.45 5.41
C LYS A 10 -23.88 39.96 5.20
N TYR A 11 -24.94 39.31 5.70
CA TYR A 11 -25.21 37.89 5.49
C TYR A 11 -25.42 37.56 4.00
N ILE A 12 -26.24 38.35 3.29
CA ILE A 12 -26.47 38.18 1.86
C ILE A 12 -25.18 38.31 1.04
N ASN A 13 -24.35 39.30 1.36
CA ASN A 13 -23.07 39.49 0.66
C ASN A 13 -22.12 38.32 0.91
N ASN A 14 -22.02 37.81 2.14
CA ASN A 14 -21.22 36.65 2.47
C ASN A 14 -21.71 35.39 1.70
N MET A 15 -23.02 35.17 1.61
CA MET A 15 -23.61 34.09 0.82
C MET A 15 -23.27 34.21 -0.68
N ARG A 16 -23.27 35.43 -1.21
CA ARG A 16 -22.87 35.68 -2.61
C ARG A 16 -21.40 35.40 -2.85
N GLU A 17 -20.53 35.79 -1.93
CA GLU A 17 -19.09 35.47 -2.00
C GLU A 17 -18.82 33.98 -1.96
N ILE A 18 -19.47 33.25 -1.05
CA ILE A 18 -19.38 31.78 -0.96
C ILE A 18 -19.85 31.14 -2.28
N ASN A 19 -21.01 31.55 -2.78
CA ASN A 19 -21.53 31.02 -4.04
C ASN A 19 -20.60 31.29 -5.22
N SER A 20 -20.05 32.52 -5.33
CA SER A 20 -19.12 32.88 -6.38
C SER A 20 -17.82 32.04 -6.29
N SER A 21 -17.32 31.83 -5.09
CA SER A 21 -16.14 30.99 -4.85
C SER A 21 -16.38 29.52 -5.25
N LEU A 22 -17.56 29.00 -4.92
CA LEU A 22 -17.96 27.62 -5.31
C LEU A 22 -18.11 27.48 -6.84
N GLN A 23 -18.73 28.46 -7.50
CA GLN A 23 -18.85 28.46 -8.96
C GLN A 23 -17.46 28.45 -9.61
N SER A 24 -16.55 29.30 -9.13
CA SER A 24 -15.19 29.38 -9.65
C SER A 24 -14.39 28.09 -9.40
N ALA A 25 -14.51 27.50 -8.22
CA ALA A 25 -13.80 26.27 -7.86
C ALA A 25 -14.29 25.04 -8.64
N LEU A 26 -15.62 24.95 -8.87
CA LEU A 26 -16.26 23.84 -9.57
C LEU A 26 -16.42 24.07 -11.08
N ASN A 27 -16.17 25.31 -11.52
CA ASN A 27 -16.34 25.77 -12.91
C ASN A 27 -17.74 25.45 -13.49
N VAL A 28 -18.79 25.73 -12.69
CA VAL A 28 -20.19 25.51 -13.06
C VAL A 28 -21.08 26.68 -12.60
N PRO A 29 -22.25 26.94 -13.22
CA PRO A 29 -23.25 27.87 -12.74
C PRO A 29 -23.77 27.53 -11.35
N ALA A 30 -24.35 28.53 -10.64
CA ALA A 30 -24.86 28.36 -9.28
C ALA A 30 -25.89 27.22 -9.16
N ASP A 31 -26.76 27.08 -10.14
CA ASP A 31 -27.82 26.10 -10.15
C ASP A 31 -27.30 24.65 -10.30
N ASP A 32 -26.11 24.48 -10.88
CA ASP A 32 -25.49 23.19 -11.14
C ASP A 32 -24.51 22.75 -10.03
N ILE A 33 -24.19 23.63 -9.07
CA ILE A 33 -23.22 23.33 -8.00
C ILE A 33 -23.59 22.04 -7.25
N TYR A 34 -24.86 21.89 -6.88
CA TYR A 34 -25.33 20.71 -6.15
C TYR A 34 -25.14 19.42 -6.96
N GLN A 35 -25.54 19.42 -8.22
CA GLN A 35 -25.39 18.27 -9.10
C GLN A 35 -23.92 17.92 -9.33
N LYS A 36 -23.06 18.93 -9.49
CA LYS A 36 -21.63 18.73 -9.63
C LYS A 36 -20.99 18.11 -8.39
N ILE A 37 -21.38 18.56 -7.19
CA ILE A 37 -20.92 17.97 -5.94
C ILE A 37 -21.34 16.50 -5.82
N ILE A 38 -22.59 16.18 -6.11
CA ILE A 38 -23.08 14.79 -6.07
C ILE A 38 -22.31 13.92 -7.06
N SER A 39 -22.11 14.39 -8.30
CA SER A 39 -21.34 13.64 -9.30
C SER A 39 -19.89 13.40 -8.86
N LEU A 40 -19.23 14.39 -8.25
CA LEU A 40 -17.87 14.24 -7.73
C LEU A 40 -17.81 13.26 -6.54
N ILE A 41 -18.82 13.26 -5.69
CA ILE A 41 -18.93 12.29 -4.58
C ILE A 41 -19.11 10.87 -5.13
N GLU A 42 -19.95 10.69 -6.14
CA GLU A 42 -20.18 9.40 -6.79
C GLU A 42 -18.93 8.93 -7.55
N GLU A 43 -18.28 9.82 -8.27
CA GLU A 43 -17.03 9.54 -8.97
C GLU A 43 -15.93 9.13 -7.99
N ASN A 44 -15.77 9.85 -6.88
CA ASN A 44 -14.81 9.51 -5.83
C ASN A 44 -15.14 8.15 -5.18
N LYS A 45 -16.44 7.87 -4.96
CA LYS A 45 -16.89 6.58 -4.44
C LYS A 45 -16.65 5.45 -5.44
N ASN A 46 -16.83 5.71 -6.73
CA ASN A 46 -16.57 4.76 -7.80
C ASN A 46 -15.07 4.56 -8.02
N LEU A 47 -14.26 5.62 -7.94
CA LEU A 47 -12.81 5.52 -7.96
C LEU A 47 -12.29 4.72 -6.77
N LYS A 48 -12.83 4.94 -5.58
CA LYS A 48 -12.51 4.14 -4.38
C LYS A 48 -12.98 2.67 -4.51
N LYS A 49 -14.14 2.41 -5.10
CA LYS A 49 -14.61 1.05 -5.38
C LYS A 49 -13.81 0.38 -6.49
N ASN A 50 -13.45 1.12 -7.55
CA ASN A 50 -12.63 0.62 -8.65
C ASN A 50 -11.15 0.46 -8.25
N SER A 51 -10.68 1.23 -7.28
CA SER A 51 -9.39 1.02 -6.60
C SER A 51 -9.39 -0.28 -5.77
N ASN A 52 -10.56 -0.69 -5.26
CA ASN A 52 -10.71 -2.00 -4.60
C ASN A 52 -10.96 -3.17 -5.59
N ASN A 53 -11.35 -2.89 -6.85
CA ASN A 53 -11.62 -3.89 -7.89
C ASN A 53 -10.66 -3.85 -9.08
N LYS A 54 -9.90 -2.78 -9.27
CA LYS A 54 -8.66 -2.86 -10.05
C LYS A 54 -7.61 -3.35 -9.08
N LYS A 55 -6.97 -4.52 -9.39
CA LYS A 55 -5.64 -4.88 -8.93
C LYS A 55 -4.96 -3.61 -8.50
N SER A 56 -4.64 -3.50 -7.22
CA SER A 56 -4.02 -2.30 -6.64
C SER A 56 -3.10 -1.69 -7.69
N LEU A 57 -3.19 -0.39 -7.89
CA LEU A 57 -2.11 0.37 -8.52
C LEU A 57 -0.95 0.35 -7.51
N THR A 58 -0.46 -0.85 -7.29
CA THR A 58 0.83 -1.13 -6.73
C THR A 58 1.78 -0.63 -7.80
N SER A 59 2.32 0.56 -7.62
CA SER A 59 3.44 0.98 -8.43
C SER A 59 4.57 0.04 -8.09
N LEU A 60 4.73 -1.00 -8.93
CA LEU A 60 5.88 -1.88 -8.84
C LEU A 60 7.13 -1.02 -9.08
N VAL A 61 7.92 -0.85 -8.05
CA VAL A 61 9.17 -0.08 -8.12
C VAL A 61 10.27 -0.97 -8.67
N SER A 62 10.37 -2.19 -8.16
CA SER A 62 11.30 -3.21 -8.66
C SER A 62 10.77 -4.61 -8.37
N SER A 63 11.14 -5.57 -9.21
CA SER A 63 10.87 -6.99 -9.01
C SER A 63 12.12 -7.78 -9.36
N GLU A 64 12.54 -8.62 -8.45
CA GLU A 64 13.66 -9.54 -8.63
C GLU A 64 13.18 -10.97 -8.40
N ILE A 65 13.48 -11.86 -9.36
CA ILE A 65 13.14 -13.28 -9.26
C ILE A 65 14.46 -14.06 -9.30
N HIS A 66 14.73 -14.78 -8.23
CA HIS A 66 15.86 -15.68 -8.13
C HIS A 66 15.37 -17.12 -8.19
N GLU A 67 15.81 -17.89 -9.16
CA GLU A 67 15.59 -19.33 -9.22
C GLU A 67 16.66 -20.02 -8.38
N ILE A 68 16.24 -20.84 -7.43
CA ILE A 68 17.11 -21.55 -6.48
C ILE A 68 16.66 -23.00 -6.50
N ASP A 69 17.46 -23.87 -7.11
CA ASP A 69 17.17 -25.29 -7.27
C ASP A 69 15.76 -25.55 -7.87
N ASP A 70 14.81 -26.01 -7.08
CA ASP A 70 13.44 -26.33 -7.49
C ASP A 70 12.39 -25.34 -7.01
N TRP A 71 12.80 -24.19 -6.46
CA TRP A 71 11.90 -23.15 -5.96
C TRP A 71 12.34 -21.74 -6.37
N LYS A 72 11.46 -20.75 -6.19
CA LYS A 72 11.70 -19.36 -6.58
C LYS A 72 11.65 -18.44 -5.37
N LEU A 73 12.61 -17.52 -5.31
CA LEU A 73 12.53 -16.35 -4.45
C LEU A 73 12.06 -15.15 -5.26
N ILE A 74 10.95 -14.57 -4.87
CA ILE A 74 10.37 -13.37 -5.50
C ILE A 74 10.49 -12.23 -4.50
N ILE A 75 11.20 -11.17 -4.89
CA ILE A 75 11.37 -9.95 -4.09
C ILE A 75 10.73 -8.81 -4.86
N GLU A 76 9.71 -8.18 -4.30
CA GLU A 76 9.03 -7.04 -4.93
C GLU A 76 9.05 -5.82 -4.01
N GLN A 77 9.54 -4.71 -4.56
CA GLN A 77 9.37 -3.41 -3.95
C GLN A 77 8.19 -2.71 -4.59
N VAL A 78 7.27 -2.28 -3.77
CA VAL A 78 6.03 -1.63 -4.18
C VAL A 78 5.87 -0.29 -3.47
N ASP A 79 5.16 0.63 -4.12
CA ASP A 79 4.73 1.89 -3.51
C ASP A 79 3.21 1.84 -3.32
N ILE A 80 2.79 1.70 -2.07
CA ILE A 80 1.39 1.57 -1.69
C ILE A 80 1.08 2.36 -0.42
N ASP A 81 -0.08 2.95 -0.37
CA ASP A 81 -0.54 3.72 0.79
C ASP A 81 -0.94 2.84 1.99
N ASN A 82 -1.34 1.59 1.72
CA ASN A 82 -1.91 0.72 2.73
C ASN A 82 -1.14 -0.61 2.84
N THR A 83 -0.53 -0.84 3.99
CA THR A 83 0.22 -2.08 4.26
C THR A 83 -0.62 -3.38 4.20
N LYS A 84 -1.96 -3.29 4.24
CA LYS A 84 -2.83 -4.47 4.05
C LYS A 84 -2.75 -5.03 2.63
N ASP A 85 -2.42 -4.18 1.66
CA ASP A 85 -2.33 -4.58 0.26
C ASP A 85 -1.07 -5.43 -0.02
N LEU A 86 0.00 -5.27 0.81
CA LEU A 86 1.18 -6.15 0.78
C LEU A 86 0.81 -7.64 0.97
N ARG A 87 -0.12 -7.91 1.88
CA ARG A 87 -0.58 -9.27 2.13
C ARG A 87 -1.30 -9.86 0.91
N SER A 88 -2.17 -9.07 0.29
CA SER A 88 -2.93 -9.51 -0.89
C SER A 88 -2.00 -9.86 -2.06
N LEU A 89 -0.91 -9.10 -2.24
CA LEU A 89 0.11 -9.40 -3.24
C LEU A 89 0.83 -10.72 -2.95
N VAL A 90 1.21 -10.94 -1.71
CA VAL A 90 1.84 -12.21 -1.31
C VAL A 90 0.89 -13.39 -1.56
N ASP A 91 -0.40 -13.27 -1.23
CA ASP A 91 -1.40 -14.32 -1.45
C ASP A 91 -1.62 -14.58 -2.96
N GLU A 92 -1.56 -13.54 -3.82
CA GLU A 92 -1.62 -13.66 -5.28
C GLU A 92 -0.41 -14.42 -5.83
N HIS A 93 0.80 -14.08 -5.39
CA HIS A 93 2.01 -14.80 -5.79
C HIS A 93 2.05 -16.24 -5.31
N LYS A 94 1.59 -16.51 -4.08
CA LYS A 94 1.45 -17.88 -3.55
C LYS A 94 0.51 -18.72 -4.39
N SER A 95 -0.58 -18.14 -4.89
CA SER A 95 -1.56 -18.83 -5.73
C SER A 95 -1.04 -19.11 -7.15
N SER A 96 -0.07 -18.34 -7.60
CA SER A 96 0.50 -18.42 -8.96
C SER A 96 1.77 -19.27 -9.03
N ASN A 97 2.34 -19.67 -7.90
CA ASN A 97 3.59 -20.44 -7.84
C ASN A 97 3.43 -21.64 -6.90
N GLU A 98 3.90 -22.81 -7.32
CA GLU A 98 3.84 -24.03 -6.52
C GLU A 98 4.86 -24.00 -5.37
N LYS A 99 6.13 -23.66 -5.67
CA LYS A 99 7.21 -23.57 -4.69
C LYS A 99 7.87 -22.21 -4.75
N ALA A 100 7.52 -21.31 -3.84
CA ALA A 100 8.08 -19.98 -3.79
C ALA A 100 8.16 -19.41 -2.37
N CYS A 101 9.22 -18.65 -2.15
CA CYS A 101 9.33 -17.68 -1.05
C CYS A 101 9.13 -16.28 -1.63
N ILE A 102 8.17 -15.55 -1.15
CA ILE A 102 7.76 -14.23 -1.65
C ILE A 102 8.03 -13.21 -0.57
N VAL A 103 8.79 -12.16 -0.89
CA VAL A 103 9.02 -11.01 -0.01
C VAL A 103 8.56 -9.75 -0.72
N VAL A 104 7.50 -9.12 -0.22
CA VAL A 104 7.00 -7.86 -0.74
C VAL A 104 7.29 -6.77 0.28
N LEU A 105 7.90 -5.68 -0.16
CA LEU A 105 8.30 -4.56 0.69
C LEU A 105 7.76 -3.23 0.17
N ASN A 106 7.41 -2.36 1.11
CA ASN A 106 7.02 -0.97 0.87
C ASN A 106 7.94 -0.05 1.67
N VAL A 107 8.42 1.00 1.03
CA VAL A 107 9.37 1.94 1.63
C VAL A 107 8.82 3.36 1.58
N VAL A 108 8.62 3.95 2.76
CA VAL A 108 8.13 5.33 2.91
C VAL A 108 9.01 6.05 3.93
N ASN A 109 9.67 7.13 3.53
CA ASN A 109 10.48 7.97 4.43
C ASN A 109 11.48 7.16 5.27
N ASN A 110 12.29 6.30 4.65
CA ASN A 110 13.27 5.41 5.29
C ASN A 110 12.66 4.35 6.24
N LYS A 111 11.33 4.26 6.29
CA LYS A 111 10.65 3.17 6.97
C LYS A 111 10.31 2.08 5.96
N VAL A 112 10.68 0.86 6.30
CA VAL A 112 10.38 -0.33 5.49
C VAL A 112 9.31 -1.13 6.21
N ALA A 113 8.23 -1.42 5.51
CA ALA A 113 7.27 -2.43 5.91
C ALA A 113 7.37 -3.58 4.90
N PHE A 114 7.47 -4.80 5.35
CA PHE A 114 7.60 -5.95 4.48
C PHE A 114 6.82 -7.13 4.98
N VAL A 115 6.46 -7.99 4.05
CA VAL A 115 5.71 -9.22 4.29
C VAL A 115 6.41 -10.35 3.57
N CYS A 116 6.58 -11.47 4.26
CA CYS A 116 7.11 -12.70 3.70
C CYS A 116 6.02 -13.76 3.69
N GLY A 117 5.83 -14.43 2.56
CA GLY A 117 4.98 -15.59 2.40
C GLY A 117 5.75 -16.75 1.79
N VAL A 118 5.49 -17.94 2.29
CA VAL A 118 6.08 -19.19 1.80
C VAL A 118 4.94 -20.10 1.38
N THR A 119 5.07 -20.73 0.21
CA THR A 119 4.09 -21.72 -0.25
C THR A 119 4.11 -22.96 0.62
N ASN A 120 3.01 -23.71 0.67
CA ASN A 120 2.91 -24.89 1.55
C ASN A 120 4.00 -25.92 1.28
N ASP A 121 4.33 -26.15 0.01
CA ASP A 121 5.32 -27.16 -0.41
C ASP A 121 6.76 -26.76 -0.04
N LEU A 122 7.00 -25.48 0.29
CA LEU A 122 8.31 -24.98 0.71
C LEU A 122 8.38 -24.69 2.22
N SER A 123 7.25 -24.71 2.93
CA SER A 123 7.16 -24.35 4.35
C SER A 123 7.93 -25.25 5.31
N ASP A 124 8.23 -26.48 4.88
CA ASP A 124 9.05 -27.43 5.65
C ASP A 124 10.56 -27.11 5.54
N SER A 125 10.96 -26.43 4.47
CA SER A 125 12.36 -26.07 4.22
C SER A 125 12.69 -24.65 4.62
N ILE A 126 11.73 -23.72 4.49
CA ILE A 126 11.90 -22.30 4.79
C ILE A 126 10.72 -21.80 5.61
N SER A 127 11.00 -21.14 6.73
CA SER A 127 9.99 -20.52 7.59
C SER A 127 9.94 -19.01 7.32
N ALA A 128 8.76 -18.50 6.93
CA ALA A 128 8.55 -17.07 6.77
C ALA A 128 8.83 -16.28 8.06
N LYS A 129 8.52 -16.88 9.22
CA LYS A 129 8.81 -16.28 10.54
C LYS A 129 10.31 -16.08 10.73
N ASP A 130 11.13 -17.08 10.40
CA ASP A 130 12.58 -17.00 10.60
C ASP A 130 13.20 -15.97 9.64
N VAL A 131 12.76 -15.97 8.38
CA VAL A 131 13.15 -14.95 7.40
C VAL A 131 12.83 -13.54 7.91
N VAL A 132 11.60 -13.31 8.36
CA VAL A 132 11.17 -11.99 8.85
C VAL A 132 11.92 -11.59 10.12
N THR A 133 12.21 -12.51 11.03
CA THR A 133 12.97 -12.23 12.25
C THR A 133 14.38 -11.74 11.89
N HIS A 134 15.11 -12.46 11.03
CA HIS A 134 16.45 -12.07 10.61
C HIS A 134 16.45 -10.74 9.85
N LEU A 135 15.48 -10.52 8.95
CA LEU A 135 15.37 -9.27 8.20
C LEU A 135 15.03 -8.08 9.11
N SER A 136 14.20 -8.30 10.12
CA SER A 136 13.85 -7.26 11.10
C SER A 136 15.06 -6.84 11.92
N ASP A 137 15.89 -7.80 12.32
CA ASP A 137 17.12 -7.53 13.10
C ASP A 137 18.12 -6.69 12.29
N LEU A 138 18.18 -6.86 10.96
CA LEU A 138 19.06 -6.08 10.08
C LEU A 138 18.67 -4.59 9.96
N ILE A 139 17.45 -4.24 10.27
CA ILE A 139 16.91 -2.87 10.11
C ILE A 139 16.42 -2.29 11.44
N ASP A 140 16.95 -2.76 12.57
CA ASP A 140 16.54 -2.35 13.91
C ASP A 140 15.02 -2.32 14.09
N GLY A 141 14.36 -3.31 13.48
CA GLY A 141 12.92 -3.40 13.38
C GLY A 141 12.31 -4.45 14.30
N LYS A 142 11.04 -4.72 14.04
CA LYS A 142 10.30 -5.80 14.68
C LYS A 142 9.48 -6.55 13.64
N GLY A 143 9.42 -7.85 13.79
CA GLY A 143 8.64 -8.69 12.91
C GLY A 143 8.24 -9.98 13.58
N GLY A 144 7.36 -10.71 12.93
CA GLY A 144 6.91 -12.01 13.40
C GLY A 144 5.72 -12.50 12.58
N GLY A 145 5.29 -13.72 12.89
CA GLY A 145 4.20 -14.35 12.19
C GLY A 145 4.24 -15.87 12.34
N ARG A 146 3.69 -16.53 11.36
CA ARG A 146 3.69 -18.00 11.25
C ARG A 146 4.75 -18.48 10.25
N THR A 147 4.90 -19.78 10.12
CA THR A 147 5.83 -20.41 9.17
C THR A 147 5.48 -20.12 7.71
N ASP A 148 4.18 -20.03 7.39
CA ASP A 148 3.65 -19.78 6.05
C ASP A 148 3.52 -18.28 5.69
N PHE A 149 3.47 -17.40 6.72
CA PHE A 149 3.22 -15.98 6.55
C PHE A 149 3.73 -15.17 7.76
N ALA A 150 4.58 -14.20 7.51
CA ALA A 150 5.09 -13.29 8.54
C ALA A 150 5.25 -11.87 7.98
N GLN A 151 5.28 -10.90 8.86
CA GLN A 151 5.43 -9.48 8.52
C GLN A 151 6.41 -8.79 9.45
N GLY A 152 7.09 -7.77 8.94
CA GLY A 152 8.03 -6.99 9.72
C GLY A 152 8.04 -5.53 9.28
N ALA A 153 8.59 -4.69 10.14
CA ALA A 153 8.82 -3.29 9.85
C ALA A 153 10.05 -2.78 10.61
N GLY A 154 10.76 -1.86 9.98
CA GLY A 154 11.93 -1.24 10.59
C GLY A 154 12.35 0.01 9.82
N LYS A 155 13.61 0.41 9.96
CA LYS A 155 14.19 1.56 9.27
C LYS A 155 15.47 1.16 8.58
N THR A 156 15.66 1.63 7.35
CA THR A 156 16.94 1.48 6.64
C THR A 156 17.29 2.77 5.93
N GLU A 157 18.58 3.08 5.90
CA GLU A 157 19.10 4.21 5.13
C GLU A 157 19.46 3.79 3.69
N ASN A 158 19.74 2.50 3.49
CA ASN A 158 20.12 1.94 2.19
C ASN A 158 19.22 0.77 1.81
N ILE A 159 18.26 1.02 0.93
CA ILE A 159 17.28 0.03 0.48
C ILE A 159 17.93 -1.03 -0.40
N GLY A 160 18.92 -0.66 -1.22
CA GLY A 160 19.61 -1.59 -2.11
C GLY A 160 20.36 -2.68 -1.34
N ASP A 161 21.05 -2.29 -0.27
CA ASP A 161 21.73 -3.24 0.60
C ASP A 161 20.74 -4.14 1.34
N PHE A 162 19.59 -3.60 1.73
CA PHE A 162 18.53 -4.39 2.36
C PHE A 162 17.95 -5.43 1.40
N VAL A 163 17.63 -5.06 0.16
CA VAL A 163 17.15 -6.00 -0.88
C VAL A 163 18.16 -7.12 -1.13
N THR A 164 19.43 -6.77 -1.26
CA THR A 164 20.51 -7.77 -1.41
C THR A 164 20.59 -8.70 -0.18
N SER A 165 20.40 -8.15 1.01
CA SER A 165 20.39 -8.93 2.25
C SER A 165 19.20 -9.89 2.33
N ILE A 166 18.05 -9.55 1.75
CA ILE A 166 16.90 -10.46 1.65
C ILE A 166 17.31 -11.73 0.90
N ALA A 167 17.88 -11.58 -0.29
CA ALA A 167 18.28 -12.73 -1.10
C ALA A 167 19.31 -13.63 -0.38
N ASN A 168 20.30 -13.03 0.30
CA ASN A 168 21.33 -13.75 1.04
C ASN A 168 20.74 -14.46 2.28
N THR A 169 19.87 -13.79 3.03
CA THR A 169 19.21 -14.36 4.21
C THR A 169 18.35 -15.56 3.85
N VAL A 170 17.50 -15.43 2.83
CA VAL A 170 16.62 -16.51 2.40
C VAL A 170 17.43 -17.72 1.91
N LYS A 171 18.50 -17.50 1.13
CA LYS A 171 19.41 -18.57 0.69
C LYS A 171 20.11 -19.27 1.86
N SER A 172 20.48 -18.54 2.90
CA SER A 172 21.16 -19.13 4.07
C SER A 172 20.22 -19.93 4.98
N LEU A 173 18.93 -19.62 4.96
CA LEU A 173 17.90 -20.27 5.77
C LEU A 173 17.24 -21.47 5.04
N ALA A 174 17.40 -21.54 3.72
CA ALA A 174 16.96 -22.71 2.94
C ALA A 174 17.79 -23.95 3.34
N LYS A 175 17.07 -25.00 3.78
CA LYS A 175 17.67 -26.29 4.18
C LYS A 175 17.57 -27.29 3.05
#